data_c19ee1e65ea2091865f7233442ce93c6
#
_entry.id   c19ee1e65ea2091865f7233442ce93c6
#
_cell.length_a   1.000
_cell.length_b   1.000
_cell.length_c   1.000
_cell.angle_alpha   90.00
_cell.angle_beta   90.00
_cell.angle_gamma   90.00
#
_symmetry.space_group_name_H-M   'P 1'
#
loop_
_entity.id
_entity.type
_entity.pdbx_description
1 polymer ?
#
loop_
_entity_poly.entity_id
_entity_poly.type
_entity_poly.pdbx_seq_one_letter_code
_entity_poly.pdbx_strand_id
1 'polypeptide(L)'
;NGDSIWTFSLGYICRNLPATTKLLLRTIPEQGALWLQGILGTTLGEPIVYRIDVSWLLGVGLVLALLAAALPVQDEPDKPLLGRRTGFGVLGIILCVASASLVVALNWTPINYETLFGMQGRYWLPVLPLALLLVKGNRSVCARRDLSRGAALAVTACTLLTLLQGYSLYASWQPVS
;
A
#
# COMPACT_ATOMS: atom_id res chain seq x y z
N ASN A 1 26.56 0.62 -28.04
CA ASN A 1 25.80 1.83 -27.76
C ASN A 1 24.75 1.43 -26.74
N GLY A 2 25.05 1.62 -25.45
CA GLY A 2 24.02 1.43 -24.39
C GLY A 2 23.07 2.60 -24.45
N ASP A 3 21.85 2.35 -24.90
CA ASP A 3 20.77 3.33 -24.82
C ASP A 3 20.51 3.59 -23.32
N SER A 4 21.05 4.72 -22.85
CA SER A 4 20.78 5.18 -21.50
C SER A 4 19.29 5.50 -21.41
N ILE A 5 18.57 4.69 -20.63
CA ILE A 5 17.15 4.96 -20.33
C ILE A 5 17.12 6.26 -19.53
N TRP A 6 16.63 7.33 -20.16
CA TRP A 6 16.50 8.63 -19.52
C TRP A 6 15.30 8.59 -18.56
N THR A 7 15.58 8.61 -17.27
CA THR A 7 14.59 8.74 -16.22
C THR A 7 14.25 10.22 -15.96
N PHE A 8 13.17 10.48 -15.25
CA PHE A 8 12.82 11.84 -14.84
C PHE A 8 13.93 12.44 -13.97
N SER A 9 14.30 13.69 -14.23
CA SER A 9 15.21 14.46 -13.37
C SER A 9 14.42 15.37 -12.42
N LEU A 10 14.99 15.67 -11.26
CA LEU A 10 14.37 16.59 -10.31
C LEU A 10 14.11 17.96 -10.94
N GLY A 11 15.05 18.44 -11.76
CA GLY A 11 14.90 19.71 -12.49
C GLY A 11 13.74 19.67 -13.49
N TYR A 12 13.51 18.55 -14.18
CA TYR A 12 12.36 18.38 -15.07
C TYR A 12 11.05 18.39 -14.29
N ILE A 13 10.99 17.64 -13.18
CA ILE A 13 9.79 17.56 -12.32
C ILE A 13 9.41 18.94 -11.80
N CYS A 14 10.36 19.70 -11.27
CA CYS A 14 10.12 21.05 -10.73
C CYS A 14 9.66 22.04 -11.81
N ARG A 15 10.15 21.92 -13.05
CA ARG A 15 9.74 22.78 -14.17
C ARG A 15 8.40 22.38 -14.80
N ASN A 16 8.01 21.10 -14.65
CA ASN A 16 6.83 20.53 -15.28
C ASN A 16 5.87 19.90 -14.27
N LEU A 17 5.59 20.60 -13.17
CA LEU A 17 4.69 20.12 -12.11
C LEU A 17 3.32 19.65 -12.62
N PRO A 18 2.64 20.36 -13.56
CA PRO A 18 1.35 19.88 -14.06
C PRO A 18 1.46 18.53 -14.79
N ALA A 19 2.50 18.35 -15.60
CA ALA A 19 2.74 17.08 -16.31
C ALA A 19 3.05 15.94 -15.33
N THR A 20 3.86 16.20 -14.31
CA THR A 20 4.18 15.23 -13.26
C THR A 20 2.94 14.87 -12.44
N THR A 21 2.11 15.84 -12.08
CA THR A 21 0.84 15.57 -11.38
C THR A 21 -0.10 14.74 -12.23
N LYS A 22 -0.20 15.02 -13.52
CA LYS A 22 -1.01 14.23 -14.47
C LYS A 22 -0.51 12.79 -14.56
N LEU A 23 0.81 12.58 -14.61
CA LEU A 23 1.43 11.25 -14.58
C LEU A 23 1.00 10.47 -13.33
N LEU A 24 1.08 11.07 -12.15
CA LEU A 24 0.67 10.46 -10.88
C LEU A 24 -0.83 10.10 -10.88
N LEU A 25 -1.68 11.05 -11.26
CA LEU A 25 -3.13 10.85 -11.29
C LEU A 25 -3.54 9.74 -12.28
N ARG A 26 -2.86 9.63 -13.42
CA ARG A 26 -3.11 8.57 -14.40
C ARG A 26 -2.64 7.19 -13.92
N THR A 27 -1.56 7.15 -13.15
CA THR A 27 -1.02 5.89 -12.62
C THR A 27 -1.98 5.21 -11.63
N ILE A 28 -2.73 5.98 -10.84
CA ILE A 28 -3.65 5.44 -9.82
C ILE A 28 -4.71 4.50 -10.42
N PRO A 29 -5.51 4.89 -11.43
CA PRO A 29 -6.50 3.99 -12.00
C PRO A 29 -5.88 2.82 -12.77
N GLU A 30 -4.72 2.99 -13.38
CA GLU A 30 -4.08 1.96 -14.18
C GLU A 30 -3.37 0.89 -13.33
N GLN A 31 -2.72 1.29 -12.23
CA GLN A 31 -1.90 0.39 -11.42
C GLN A 31 -2.41 0.20 -9.98
N GLY A 32 -3.44 0.93 -9.57
CA GLY A 32 -3.93 0.91 -8.20
C GLY A 32 -4.37 -0.49 -7.72
N ALA A 33 -4.96 -1.29 -8.60
CA ALA A 33 -5.34 -2.67 -8.29
C ALA A 33 -4.11 -3.55 -7.98
N LEU A 34 -3.02 -3.41 -8.75
CA LEU A 34 -1.76 -4.12 -8.51
C LEU A 34 -1.10 -3.67 -7.19
N TRP A 35 -1.17 -2.38 -6.89
CA TRP A 35 -0.66 -1.87 -5.61
C TRP A 35 -1.43 -2.41 -4.42
N LEU A 36 -2.77 -2.45 -4.51
CA LEU A 36 -3.59 -3.06 -3.47
C LEU A 36 -3.23 -4.53 -3.26
N GLN A 37 -3.10 -5.30 -4.32
CA GLN A 37 -2.67 -6.70 -4.24
C GLN A 37 -1.30 -6.83 -3.56
N GLY A 38 -0.35 -5.96 -3.90
CA GLY A 38 0.98 -5.94 -3.27
C GLY A 38 0.95 -5.52 -1.79
N ILE A 39 0.09 -4.56 -1.39
CA ILE A 39 -0.09 -4.16 0.02
C ILE A 39 -0.69 -5.33 0.82
N LEU A 40 -1.64 -6.06 0.22
CA LEU A 40 -2.34 -7.16 0.87
C LEU A 40 -1.52 -8.46 0.89
N GLY A 41 -0.34 -8.47 0.26
CA GLY A 41 0.49 -9.66 0.15
C GLY A 41 -0.12 -10.74 -0.75
N THR A 42 -1.14 -10.41 -1.55
CA THR A 42 -1.76 -11.37 -2.49
C THR A 42 -0.95 -11.55 -3.76
N THR A 43 0.00 -10.65 -4.03
CA THR A 43 0.94 -10.76 -5.13
C THR A 43 2.35 -10.63 -4.58
N LEU A 44 3.13 -11.69 -4.69
CA LEU A 44 4.52 -11.76 -4.27
C LEU A 44 5.43 -11.84 -5.51
N GLY A 45 6.61 -11.29 -5.37
CA GLY A 45 7.61 -11.27 -6.44
C GLY A 45 7.58 -10.01 -7.28
N GLU A 46 8.38 -10.02 -8.34
CA GLU A 46 8.48 -8.92 -9.28
C GLU A 46 7.55 -9.19 -10.47
N PRO A 47 6.58 -8.29 -10.76
CA PRO A 47 5.52 -8.58 -11.75
C PRO A 47 6.03 -8.94 -13.15
N ILE A 48 7.26 -8.54 -13.45
CA ILE A 48 7.88 -8.74 -14.78
C ILE A 48 8.65 -10.07 -14.85
N VAL A 49 9.23 -10.53 -13.73
CA VAL A 49 10.13 -11.68 -13.73
C VAL A 49 9.46 -12.94 -13.21
N TYR A 50 8.79 -12.83 -12.08
CA TYR A 50 8.02 -13.92 -11.48
C TYR A 50 6.92 -13.37 -10.58
N ARG A 51 5.72 -13.88 -10.76
CA ARG A 51 4.55 -13.47 -10.02
C ARG A 51 3.96 -14.69 -9.31
N ILE A 52 3.83 -14.59 -8.01
CA ILE A 52 3.15 -15.59 -7.20
C ILE A 52 1.87 -14.94 -6.68
N ASP A 53 0.73 -15.43 -7.14
CA ASP A 53 -0.58 -14.94 -6.70
C ASP A 53 -1.10 -15.82 -5.56
N VAL A 54 -1.20 -15.21 -4.38
CA VAL A 54 -1.83 -15.79 -3.19
C VAL A 54 -3.33 -15.52 -3.23
N SER A 55 -4.13 -16.35 -2.56
CA SER A 55 -5.59 -16.19 -2.54
C SER A 55 -6.00 -14.76 -2.11
N TRP A 56 -6.75 -14.09 -2.97
CA TRP A 56 -7.29 -12.75 -2.70
C TRP A 56 -8.21 -12.71 -1.46
N LEU A 57 -8.83 -13.85 -1.11
CA LEU A 57 -9.66 -13.98 0.10
C LEU A 57 -8.86 -13.72 1.37
N LEU A 58 -7.59 -14.17 1.42
CA LEU A 58 -6.70 -13.90 2.55
C LEU A 58 -6.38 -12.41 2.66
N GLY A 59 -6.15 -11.74 1.53
CA GLY A 59 -5.93 -10.30 1.49
C GLY A 59 -7.14 -9.52 1.98
N VAL A 60 -8.34 -9.85 1.50
CA VAL A 60 -9.59 -9.23 1.95
C VAL A 60 -9.82 -9.50 3.44
N GLY A 61 -9.62 -10.75 3.89
CA GLY A 61 -9.71 -11.11 5.31
C GLY A 61 -8.76 -10.29 6.18
N LEU A 62 -7.52 -10.09 5.73
CA LEU A 62 -6.53 -9.26 6.42
C LEU A 62 -6.99 -7.80 6.54
N VAL A 63 -7.49 -7.20 5.45
CA VAL A 63 -8.02 -5.82 5.49
C VAL A 63 -9.18 -5.69 6.45
N LEU A 64 -10.15 -6.59 6.37
CA LEU A 64 -11.31 -6.55 7.26
C LEU A 64 -10.90 -6.71 8.73
N ALA A 65 -9.93 -7.59 9.01
CA ALA A 65 -9.40 -7.77 10.36
C ALA A 65 -8.65 -6.51 10.84
N LEU A 66 -7.83 -5.89 10.00
CA LEU A 66 -7.13 -4.64 10.34
C LEU A 66 -8.09 -3.48 10.56
N LEU A 67 -9.12 -3.36 9.73
CA LEU A 67 -10.17 -2.35 9.93
C LEU A 67 -10.95 -2.61 11.22
N ALA A 68 -11.31 -3.86 11.52
CA ALA A 68 -11.97 -4.23 12.76
C ALA A 68 -11.11 -3.91 13.99
N ALA A 69 -9.79 -4.14 13.91
CA ALA A 69 -8.84 -3.76 14.96
C ALA A 69 -8.69 -2.24 15.13
N ALA A 70 -8.88 -1.48 14.07
CA ALA A 70 -8.78 -0.03 14.08
C ALA A 70 -10.08 0.67 14.52
N LEU A 71 -11.22 -0.03 14.59
CA LEU A 71 -12.50 0.59 15.00
C LEU A 71 -12.42 1.00 16.48
N PRO A 72 -12.78 2.26 16.82
CA PRO A 72 -12.90 2.69 18.21
C PRO A 72 -14.10 1.98 18.87
N VAL A 73 -13.98 1.67 20.17
CA VAL A 73 -15.06 1.10 20.98
C VAL A 73 -15.91 2.24 21.54
N GLN A 74 -17.23 2.07 21.59
CA GLN A 74 -18.17 3.12 21.96
C GLN A 74 -17.95 3.68 23.39
N ASP A 75 -17.45 2.86 24.32
CA ASP A 75 -17.22 3.22 25.73
C ASP A 75 -15.74 3.57 26.02
N GLU A 76 -14.89 3.68 25.02
CA GLU A 76 -13.48 4.04 25.22
C GLU A 76 -13.40 5.51 25.65
N PRO A 77 -12.75 5.80 26.82
CA PRO A 77 -12.67 7.18 27.31
C PRO A 77 -11.97 8.08 26.30
N ASP A 78 -12.44 9.31 26.23
CA ASP A 78 -12.11 10.36 25.28
C ASP A 78 -10.59 10.70 25.19
N LYS A 79 -9.80 9.79 24.63
CA LYS A 79 -8.45 10.12 24.20
C LYS A 79 -8.40 10.03 22.68
N PRO A 80 -8.73 11.11 21.93
CA PRO A 80 -8.58 11.11 20.50
C PRO A 80 -7.08 10.98 20.22
N LEU A 81 -6.66 9.80 19.73
CA LEU A 81 -5.26 9.56 19.32
C LEU A 81 -4.82 10.59 18.27
N LEU A 82 -5.75 11.09 17.50
CA LEU A 82 -5.48 12.05 16.43
C LEU A 82 -6.31 13.35 16.49
N GLY A 83 -7.18 13.60 17.39
CA GLY A 83 -7.99 14.80 17.57
C GLY A 83 -7.62 16.00 16.67
N ARG A 84 -7.05 17.07 17.24
CA ARG A 84 -6.47 18.21 16.50
C ARG A 84 -5.33 17.82 15.53
N ARG A 85 -4.77 16.60 15.62
CA ARG A 85 -3.63 16.12 14.81
C ARG A 85 -4.04 15.31 13.58
N THR A 86 -5.34 15.21 13.26
CA THR A 86 -5.81 14.54 12.03
C THR A 86 -5.14 15.13 10.80
N GLY A 87 -4.96 16.46 10.78
CA GLY A 87 -4.24 17.15 9.70
C GLY A 87 -2.80 16.66 9.53
N PHE A 88 -2.08 16.41 10.63
CA PHE A 88 -0.71 15.87 10.55
C PHE A 88 -0.68 14.44 10.04
N GLY A 89 -1.68 13.61 10.39
CA GLY A 89 -1.80 12.26 9.86
C GLY A 89 -2.05 12.25 8.35
N VAL A 90 -2.96 13.10 7.88
CA VAL A 90 -3.23 13.26 6.43
C VAL A 90 -2.00 13.80 5.71
N LEU A 91 -1.34 14.82 6.28
CA LEU A 91 -0.10 15.35 5.70
C LEU A 91 0.99 14.29 5.63
N GLY A 92 1.14 13.47 6.68
CA GLY A 92 2.08 12.34 6.69
C GLY A 92 1.81 11.35 5.56
N ILE A 93 0.54 10.98 5.33
CA ILE A 93 0.15 10.13 4.21
C ILE A 93 0.53 10.76 2.87
N ILE A 94 0.18 12.04 2.67
CA ILE A 94 0.50 12.77 1.43
C ILE A 94 2.01 12.78 1.20
N LEU A 95 2.80 13.08 2.23
CA LEU A 95 4.27 13.11 2.13
C LEU A 95 4.85 11.72 1.82
N CYS A 96 4.36 10.64 2.45
CA CYS A 96 4.78 9.28 2.13
C CYS A 96 4.48 8.93 0.68
N VAL A 97 3.26 9.23 0.22
CA VAL A 97 2.83 8.98 -1.16
C VAL A 97 3.69 9.78 -2.15
N ALA A 98 3.87 11.07 -1.90
CA ALA A 98 4.66 11.94 -2.77
C ALA A 98 6.14 11.51 -2.84
N SER A 99 6.75 11.19 -1.69
CA SER A 99 8.16 10.77 -1.63
C SER A 99 8.38 9.43 -2.33
N ALA A 100 7.53 8.43 -2.11
CA ALA A 100 7.62 7.13 -2.79
C ALA A 100 7.47 7.30 -4.30
N SER A 101 6.48 8.08 -4.74
CA SER A 101 6.25 8.37 -6.15
C SER A 101 7.42 9.11 -6.80
N LEU A 102 8.00 10.08 -6.08
CA LEU A 102 9.15 10.84 -6.55
C LEU A 102 10.38 9.93 -6.74
N VAL A 103 10.68 9.08 -5.76
CA VAL A 103 11.80 8.14 -5.83
C VAL A 103 11.65 7.20 -7.03
N VAL A 104 10.45 6.67 -7.26
CA VAL A 104 10.18 5.78 -8.40
C VAL A 104 10.29 6.54 -9.73
N ALA A 105 9.78 7.76 -9.82
CA ALA A 105 9.90 8.58 -11.02
C ALA A 105 11.36 8.86 -11.38
N LEU A 106 12.19 9.19 -10.39
CA LEU A 106 13.60 9.54 -10.60
C LEU A 106 14.47 8.35 -10.96
N ASN A 107 14.18 7.15 -10.45
CA ASN A 107 15.09 6.01 -10.57
C ASN A 107 14.62 4.95 -11.58
N TRP A 108 13.30 4.82 -11.79
CA TRP A 108 12.74 3.68 -12.52
C TRP A 108 11.86 4.05 -13.70
N THR A 109 11.28 5.27 -13.72
CA THR A 109 10.33 5.64 -14.76
C THR A 109 11.02 6.34 -15.92
N PRO A 110 11.04 5.76 -17.14
CA PRO A 110 11.51 6.44 -18.32
C PRO A 110 10.68 7.69 -18.64
N ILE A 111 11.32 8.72 -19.18
CA ILE A 111 10.70 10.03 -19.43
C ILE A 111 9.56 9.99 -20.47
N ASN A 112 9.52 8.97 -21.31
CA ASN A 112 8.51 8.75 -22.35
C ASN A 112 7.29 7.95 -21.83
N TYR A 113 7.30 7.53 -20.54
CA TYR A 113 6.18 6.80 -19.95
C TYR A 113 5.07 7.75 -19.51
N GLU A 114 3.84 7.32 -19.70
CA GLU A 114 2.65 8.08 -19.30
C GLU A 114 2.16 7.73 -17.88
N THR A 115 2.75 6.70 -17.25
CA THR A 115 2.49 6.25 -15.88
C THR A 115 3.80 5.93 -15.18
N LEU A 116 3.77 5.92 -13.83
CA LEU A 116 4.93 5.52 -13.04
C LEU A 116 5.24 4.04 -13.28
N PHE A 117 6.45 3.77 -13.72
CA PHE A 117 6.94 2.40 -13.92
C PHE A 117 7.72 1.93 -12.69
N GLY A 118 7.54 0.66 -12.29
CA GLY A 118 8.26 0.07 -11.16
C GLY A 118 7.67 0.36 -9.77
N MET A 119 6.51 1.04 -9.68
CA MET A 119 5.83 1.23 -8.41
C MET A 119 5.22 -0.08 -7.92
N GLN A 120 5.58 -0.48 -6.69
CA GLN A 120 5.11 -1.72 -6.08
C GLN A 120 4.26 -1.43 -4.85
N GLY A 121 3.29 -2.29 -4.56
CA GLY A 121 2.38 -2.13 -3.42
C GLY A 121 3.10 -2.00 -2.07
N ARG A 122 4.25 -2.67 -1.89
CA ARG A 122 5.05 -2.58 -0.66
C ARG A 122 5.53 -1.16 -0.31
N TYR A 123 5.65 -0.26 -1.28
CA TYR A 123 6.03 1.13 -1.01
C TYR A 123 4.95 1.92 -0.26
N TRP A 124 3.71 1.41 -0.24
CA TRP A 124 2.59 1.98 0.47
C TRP A 124 2.43 1.45 1.90
N LEU A 125 3.21 0.44 2.31
CA LEU A 125 3.14 -0.12 3.67
C LEU A 125 3.28 0.93 4.77
N PRO A 126 4.14 1.96 4.67
CA PRO A 126 4.21 3.02 5.68
C PRO A 126 2.93 3.85 5.82
N VAL A 127 2.09 3.91 4.78
CA VAL A 127 0.81 4.63 4.77
C VAL A 127 -0.25 3.87 5.58
N LEU A 128 -0.20 2.54 5.60
CA LEU A 128 -1.21 1.69 6.23
C LEU A 128 -1.41 1.99 7.73
N PRO A 129 -0.36 2.04 8.58
CA PRO A 129 -0.53 2.38 10.00
C PRO A 129 -1.15 3.76 10.20
N LEU A 130 -0.74 4.75 9.40
CA LEU A 130 -1.29 6.11 9.48
C LEU A 130 -2.77 6.14 9.10
N ALA A 131 -3.16 5.42 8.05
CA ALA A 131 -4.55 5.29 7.64
C ALA A 131 -5.40 4.62 8.72
N LEU A 132 -4.91 3.52 9.33
CA LEU A 132 -5.58 2.83 10.43
C LEU A 132 -5.74 3.72 11.67
N LEU A 133 -4.73 4.53 12.00
CA LEU A 133 -4.82 5.52 13.08
C LEU A 133 -5.85 6.62 12.79
N LEU A 134 -6.00 7.05 11.53
CA LEU A 134 -7.06 7.98 11.13
C LEU A 134 -8.44 7.36 11.29
N VAL A 135 -8.62 6.07 10.94
CA VAL A 135 -9.85 5.33 11.18
C VAL A 135 -10.15 5.25 12.68
N LYS A 136 -9.17 4.89 13.50
CA LYS A 136 -9.30 4.81 14.97
C LYS A 136 -9.65 6.17 15.60
N GLY A 137 -9.18 7.26 15.04
CA GLY A 137 -9.51 8.62 15.49
C GLY A 137 -10.89 9.12 15.07
N ASN A 138 -11.57 8.40 14.17
CA ASN A 138 -12.87 8.83 13.63
C ASN A 138 -14.02 8.22 14.44
N ARG A 139 -14.73 9.06 15.21
CA ARG A 139 -15.86 8.66 16.04
C ARG A 139 -17.16 8.37 15.27
N SER A 140 -17.21 8.70 14.00
CA SER A 140 -18.41 8.45 13.18
C SER A 140 -18.64 6.95 12.94
N VAL A 141 -17.60 6.12 13.17
CA VAL A 141 -17.65 4.67 12.97
C VAL A 141 -17.14 3.99 14.24
N CYS A 142 -18.04 3.64 15.16
CA CYS A 142 -17.69 2.96 16.40
C CYS A 142 -18.22 1.53 16.43
N ALA A 143 -17.44 0.61 16.99
CA ALA A 143 -17.89 -0.75 17.29
C ALA A 143 -18.62 -0.80 18.64
N ARG A 144 -19.72 -1.54 18.72
CA ARG A 144 -20.46 -1.77 19.97
C ARG A 144 -19.73 -2.69 20.95
N ARG A 145 -18.82 -3.50 20.45
CA ARG A 145 -18.02 -4.46 21.25
C ARG A 145 -16.56 -4.32 20.89
N ASP A 146 -15.71 -4.60 21.86
CA ASP A 146 -14.28 -4.70 21.61
C ASP A 146 -13.97 -5.92 20.70
N LEU A 147 -13.59 -5.62 19.48
CA LEU A 147 -13.21 -6.61 18.46
C LEU A 147 -11.71 -6.85 18.41
N SER A 148 -10.91 -6.16 19.23
CA SER A 148 -9.44 -6.12 19.13
C SER A 148 -8.81 -7.50 19.23
N ARG A 149 -9.24 -8.35 20.16
CA ARG A 149 -8.71 -9.71 20.32
C ARG A 149 -9.04 -10.61 19.12
N GLY A 150 -10.31 -10.60 18.69
CA GLY A 150 -10.72 -11.37 17.51
C GLY A 150 -10.03 -10.90 16.24
N ALA A 151 -9.90 -9.59 16.08
CA ALA A 151 -9.19 -8.98 14.96
C ALA A 151 -7.69 -9.33 14.99
N ALA A 152 -7.03 -9.28 16.14
CA ALA A 152 -5.62 -9.68 16.28
C ALA A 152 -5.40 -11.15 15.88
N LEU A 153 -6.27 -12.04 16.35
CA LEU A 153 -6.22 -13.46 15.97
C LEU A 153 -6.44 -13.63 14.45
N ALA A 154 -7.41 -12.93 13.88
CA ALA A 154 -7.70 -12.99 12.45
C ALA A 154 -6.53 -12.44 11.60
N VAL A 155 -5.91 -11.32 12.00
CA VAL A 155 -4.69 -10.79 11.35
C VAL A 155 -3.58 -11.81 11.39
N THR A 156 -3.31 -12.40 12.56
CA THR A 156 -2.26 -13.42 12.72
C THR A 156 -2.55 -14.64 11.84
N ALA A 157 -3.78 -15.14 11.85
CA ALA A 157 -4.17 -16.31 11.05
C ALA A 157 -4.05 -16.02 9.54
N CYS A 158 -4.58 -14.89 9.07
CA CYS A 158 -4.46 -14.47 7.66
C CYS A 158 -2.99 -14.34 7.24
N THR A 159 -2.16 -13.72 8.07
CA THR A 159 -0.73 -13.55 7.78
C THR A 159 -0.01 -14.90 7.69
N LEU A 160 -0.25 -15.80 8.65
CA LEU A 160 0.35 -17.14 8.61
C LEU A 160 -0.11 -17.94 7.40
N LEU A 161 -1.40 -17.92 7.07
CA LEU A 161 -1.93 -18.60 5.89
C LEU A 161 -1.35 -18.03 4.59
N THR A 162 -1.20 -16.70 4.50
CA THR A 162 -0.56 -16.04 3.35
C THR A 162 0.88 -16.49 3.18
N LEU A 163 1.64 -16.56 4.29
CA LEU A 163 3.03 -17.03 4.27
C LEU A 163 3.13 -18.51 3.87
N LEU A 164 2.27 -19.36 4.45
CA LEU A 164 2.25 -20.79 4.12
C LEU A 164 1.88 -21.02 2.66
N GLN A 165 0.86 -20.35 2.15
CA GLN A 165 0.47 -20.45 0.76
C GLN A 165 1.55 -19.90 -0.18
N GLY A 166 2.14 -18.75 0.13
CA GLY A 166 3.24 -18.17 -0.63
C GLY A 166 4.46 -19.10 -0.67
N TYR A 167 4.82 -19.70 0.47
CA TYR A 167 5.90 -20.69 0.53
C TYR A 167 5.60 -21.94 -0.29
N SER A 168 4.39 -22.47 -0.19
CA SER A 168 3.96 -23.65 -0.96
C SER A 168 4.04 -23.41 -2.47
N LEU A 169 3.57 -22.24 -2.92
CA LEU A 169 3.63 -21.84 -4.33
C LEU A 169 5.08 -21.62 -4.77
N TYR A 170 5.91 -21.00 -3.96
CA TYR A 170 7.34 -20.82 -4.24
C TYR A 170 8.06 -22.17 -4.33
N ALA A 171 7.80 -23.08 -3.39
CA ALA A 171 8.42 -24.42 -3.37
C ALA A 171 7.99 -25.30 -4.54
N SER A 172 6.78 -25.10 -5.06
CA SER A 172 6.29 -25.81 -6.26
C SER A 172 6.75 -25.18 -7.58
N TRP A 173 7.31 -23.95 -7.51
CA TRP A 173 7.80 -23.25 -8.69
C TRP A 173 9.14 -23.86 -9.13
N GLN A 174 9.12 -24.55 -10.26
CA GLN A 174 10.35 -25.04 -10.90
C GLN A 174 10.72 -24.07 -12.01
N PRO A 175 11.94 -23.50 -11.99
CA PRO A 175 12.39 -22.70 -13.12
C PRO A 175 12.39 -23.60 -14.38
N VAL A 176 11.77 -23.12 -15.44
CA VAL A 176 11.84 -23.78 -16.75
C VAL A 176 13.29 -23.72 -17.18
N SER A 177 13.97 -24.88 -17.15
CA SER A 177 15.35 -25.05 -17.58
C SER A 177 15.46 -24.96 -19.10
#